data_e4563d27b8634dc046ac40cb05dff4c1
#
_entry.id   e4563d27b8634dc046ac40cb05dff4c1
#
_cell.length_a   1.000
_cell.length_b   1.000
_cell.length_c   1.000
_cell.angle_alpha   90.00
_cell.angle_beta   90.00
_cell.angle_gamma   90.00
#
_symmetry.space_group_name_H-M   'P 1'
#
loop_
_entity.id
_entity.type
_entity.pdbx_description
1 polymer ?
#
loop_
_entity_poly.entity_id
_entity_poly.type
_entity_poly.pdbx_seq_one_letter_code
_entity_poly.pdbx_strand_id
1 'polypeptide(L)'
;MTEPFNALQLAQDQIVDLEKQLLKRKLRVTKSACDVHANVDDRELKAFCSNDYLGLANHPELINALAEGGKKYGVGSGASHLISGHSLAHELLETKLASFQELHIPKARALFFSTGYLANLTAVTGLVKLAPRGCASIYAARLNHASLIDGVRLAGAQNDVAISLFDHTQLDSLTEALKEDTKLLKIIVTDGVFSMDGDLAPVQELLHIAQQYDALLIVDDAHGFGVLGKQGHGILEQADIQSDRIIYIGTLGKAAGVGGAFICAQDSFIEWLIQKGRPYIYSTAAPPALAHTLSKSLEIIASEEGNKRRAHLNQLIKIWQDEMSFSIWEKVASCTPIQPIIIGSNANALLAAKLLDEAGYWIPAIRPPTVPLGSARLRITFSANHSMDDVRELIRTLKSIEQKTLEKTVA
;
A
#
# COMPACT_ATOMS: atom_id res chain seq x y z
N MET A 1 17.77 -17.63 43.63
CA MET A 1 18.52 -16.81 42.65
C MET A 1 17.83 -17.02 41.30
N THR A 2 17.19 -16.00 40.76
CA THR A 2 16.64 -16.06 39.41
C THR A 2 17.79 -16.19 38.42
N GLU A 3 17.76 -17.15 37.51
CA GLU A 3 18.75 -17.26 36.46
C GLU A 3 18.92 -15.91 35.75
N PRO A 4 20.15 -15.51 35.38
CA PRO A 4 20.36 -14.24 34.69
C PRO A 4 19.58 -14.26 33.37
N PHE A 5 18.85 -13.18 33.09
CA PHE A 5 18.09 -12.98 31.85
C PHE A 5 19.02 -13.08 30.63
N ASN A 6 18.78 -14.08 29.77
CA ASN A 6 19.54 -14.28 28.54
C ASN A 6 18.70 -13.92 27.32
N ALA A 7 18.85 -12.69 26.83
CA ALA A 7 18.09 -12.16 25.68
C ALA A 7 18.32 -12.96 24.39
N LEU A 8 19.52 -13.52 24.18
CA LEU A 8 19.82 -14.35 23.00
C LEU A 8 19.05 -15.67 23.04
N GLN A 9 19.03 -16.35 24.20
CA GLN A 9 18.27 -17.59 24.38
C GLN A 9 16.78 -17.34 24.16
N LEU A 10 16.24 -16.25 24.75
CA LEU A 10 14.83 -15.90 24.57
C LEU A 10 14.48 -15.64 23.09
N ALA A 11 15.35 -14.97 22.33
CA ALA A 11 15.13 -14.75 20.90
C ALA A 11 15.14 -16.08 20.13
N GLN A 12 16.04 -17.02 20.46
CA GLN A 12 16.09 -18.35 19.84
C GLN A 12 14.82 -19.15 20.12
N ASP A 13 14.36 -19.16 21.38
CA ASP A 13 13.15 -19.86 21.80
C ASP A 13 11.90 -19.31 21.08
N GLN A 14 11.78 -17.97 20.98
CA GLN A 14 10.68 -17.34 20.23
C GLN A 14 10.71 -17.70 18.73
N ILE A 15 11.89 -17.79 18.11
CA ILE A 15 11.99 -18.21 16.70
C ILE A 15 11.56 -19.67 16.52
N VAL A 16 11.91 -20.55 17.44
CA VAL A 16 11.45 -21.96 17.43
C VAL A 16 9.94 -22.04 17.60
N ASP A 17 9.35 -21.23 18.45
CA ASP A 17 7.90 -21.20 18.65
C ASP A 17 7.16 -20.65 17.42
N LEU A 18 7.70 -19.62 16.74
CA LEU A 18 7.17 -19.18 15.46
C LEU A 18 7.21 -20.30 14.38
N GLU A 19 8.25 -21.14 14.39
CA GLU A 19 8.37 -22.25 13.47
C GLU A 19 7.32 -23.35 13.76
N LYS A 20 7.12 -23.74 15.03
CA LYS A 20 6.07 -24.68 15.46
C LYS A 20 4.67 -24.18 15.08
N GLN A 21 4.42 -22.88 15.19
CA GLN A 21 3.15 -22.25 14.82
C GLN A 21 2.98 -22.02 13.31
N LEU A 22 3.96 -22.39 12.50
CA LEU A 22 3.99 -22.12 11.05
C LEU A 22 3.94 -20.63 10.72
N LEU A 23 4.48 -19.78 11.58
CA LEU A 23 4.50 -18.31 11.44
C LEU A 23 5.88 -17.75 11.04
N LYS A 24 6.95 -18.56 11.15
CA LYS A 24 8.31 -18.14 10.78
C LYS A 24 8.35 -17.76 9.29
N ARG A 25 8.89 -16.56 9.03
CA ARG A 25 9.06 -16.04 7.67
C ARG A 25 10.47 -16.33 7.16
N LYS A 26 10.61 -16.49 5.85
CA LYS A 26 11.91 -16.67 5.18
C LYS A 26 12.02 -15.65 4.06
N LEU A 27 13.19 -15.03 3.93
CA LEU A 27 13.53 -14.22 2.76
C LEU A 27 13.80 -15.14 1.57
N ARG A 28 13.39 -14.70 0.39
CA ARG A 28 13.78 -15.30 -0.89
C ARG A 28 14.62 -14.29 -1.67
N VAL A 29 15.57 -14.78 -2.45
CA VAL A 29 16.49 -13.93 -3.20
C VAL A 29 16.12 -13.94 -4.68
N THR A 30 15.77 -12.77 -5.22
CA THR A 30 15.61 -12.58 -6.68
C THR A 30 16.96 -12.21 -7.29
N LYS A 31 17.32 -12.87 -8.39
CA LYS A 31 18.54 -12.62 -9.16
C LYS A 31 18.28 -11.91 -10.49
N SER A 32 17.02 -11.62 -10.80
CA SER A 32 16.57 -10.84 -11.96
C SER A 32 15.99 -9.48 -11.52
N ALA A 33 15.74 -8.61 -12.48
CA ALA A 33 14.91 -7.43 -12.27
C ALA A 33 13.50 -7.82 -11.81
N CYS A 34 12.76 -6.86 -11.23
CA CYS A 34 11.36 -7.05 -10.89
C CYS A 34 10.55 -7.16 -12.19
N ASP A 35 10.00 -8.34 -12.44
CA ASP A 35 9.14 -8.62 -13.60
C ASP A 35 8.25 -9.83 -13.29
N VAL A 36 7.32 -10.15 -14.19
CA VAL A 36 6.44 -11.32 -14.11
C VAL A 36 7.18 -12.64 -14.27
N HIS A 37 8.31 -12.65 -14.98
CA HIS A 37 9.26 -13.75 -15.01
C HIS A 37 10.46 -13.41 -14.12
N ALA A 38 10.62 -14.15 -13.03
CA ALA A 38 11.64 -13.85 -12.03
C ALA A 38 12.51 -15.08 -11.74
N ASN A 39 13.84 -14.88 -11.68
CA ASN A 39 14.76 -15.89 -11.12
C ASN A 39 14.79 -15.74 -9.59
N VAL A 40 14.23 -16.72 -8.89
CA VAL A 40 14.07 -16.71 -7.42
C VAL A 40 14.71 -17.97 -6.85
N ASP A 41 15.73 -17.82 -6.01
CA ASP A 41 16.48 -18.93 -5.42
C ASP A 41 16.96 -19.92 -6.49
N ASP A 42 17.52 -19.40 -7.60
CA ASP A 42 18.00 -20.17 -8.78
C ASP A 42 16.93 -20.90 -9.59
N ARG A 43 15.67 -20.51 -9.46
CA ARG A 43 14.55 -21.08 -10.22
C ARG A 43 13.80 -20.00 -10.98
N GLU A 44 13.46 -20.29 -12.24
CA GLU A 44 12.59 -19.44 -13.05
C GLU A 44 11.13 -19.65 -12.62
N LEU A 45 10.48 -18.59 -12.14
CA LEU A 45 9.10 -18.62 -11.66
C LEU A 45 8.29 -17.52 -12.31
N LYS A 46 6.98 -17.77 -12.53
CA LYS A 46 6.00 -16.71 -12.84
C LYS A 46 5.53 -16.08 -11.53
N ALA A 47 5.84 -14.80 -11.35
CA ALA A 47 5.60 -14.06 -10.11
C ALA A 47 4.23 -13.38 -10.13
N PHE A 48 3.29 -13.85 -9.32
CA PHE A 48 1.99 -13.24 -9.09
C PHE A 48 1.89 -12.64 -7.68
N CYS A 49 2.94 -11.96 -7.23
CA CYS A 49 3.05 -11.41 -5.88
C CYS A 49 3.66 -10.01 -5.81
N SER A 50 4.11 -9.46 -6.92
CA SER A 50 4.64 -8.10 -6.99
C SER A 50 3.51 -7.07 -6.90
N ASN A 51 3.80 -5.91 -6.29
CA ASN A 51 2.92 -4.75 -6.32
C ASN A 51 3.24 -3.80 -7.49
N ASP A 52 4.12 -4.18 -8.42
CA ASP A 52 4.39 -3.45 -9.66
C ASP A 52 3.23 -3.63 -10.66
N TYR A 53 2.07 -3.04 -10.31
CA TYR A 53 0.82 -3.25 -11.03
C TYR A 53 0.85 -2.82 -12.48
N LEU A 54 1.58 -1.77 -12.80
CA LEU A 54 1.73 -1.30 -14.17
C LEU A 54 2.94 -1.88 -14.90
N GLY A 55 3.78 -2.71 -14.23
CA GLY A 55 4.97 -3.31 -14.82
C GLY A 55 6.04 -2.27 -15.17
N LEU A 56 6.20 -1.24 -14.33
CA LEU A 56 7.13 -0.15 -14.59
C LEU A 56 8.49 -0.33 -13.90
N ALA A 57 8.63 -1.25 -12.95
CA ALA A 57 9.86 -1.39 -12.16
C ALA A 57 11.11 -1.75 -13.00
N ASN A 58 10.91 -2.34 -14.18
CA ASN A 58 11.99 -2.67 -15.14
C ASN A 58 11.83 -1.92 -16.47
N HIS A 59 11.10 -0.79 -16.47
CA HIS A 59 10.83 -0.04 -17.69
C HIS A 59 12.09 0.65 -18.21
N PRO A 60 12.46 0.51 -19.51
CA PRO A 60 13.70 1.05 -20.07
C PRO A 60 13.86 2.56 -19.88
N GLU A 61 12.78 3.34 -20.04
CA GLU A 61 12.82 4.79 -19.83
C GLU A 61 13.09 5.17 -18.38
N LEU A 62 12.63 4.36 -17.40
CA LEU A 62 12.91 4.61 -15.99
C LEU A 62 14.35 4.28 -15.63
N ILE A 63 14.90 3.21 -16.21
CA ILE A 63 16.32 2.86 -16.05
C ILE A 63 17.20 4.00 -16.60
N ASN A 64 16.87 4.52 -17.79
CA ASN A 64 17.58 5.64 -18.40
C ASN A 64 17.46 6.91 -17.55
N ALA A 65 16.25 7.26 -17.09
CA ALA A 65 16.01 8.41 -16.22
C ALA A 65 16.78 8.30 -14.89
N LEU A 66 16.91 7.10 -14.33
CA LEU A 66 17.71 6.89 -13.11
C LEU A 66 19.20 7.16 -13.38
N ALA A 67 19.73 6.69 -14.49
CA ALA A 67 21.10 6.94 -14.87
C ALA A 67 21.38 8.44 -15.14
N GLU A 68 20.45 9.12 -15.80
CA GLU A 68 20.50 10.57 -16.03
C GLU A 68 20.43 11.36 -14.70
N GLY A 69 19.47 11.00 -13.84
CA GLY A 69 19.33 11.59 -12.52
C GLY A 69 20.56 11.41 -11.65
N GLY A 70 21.18 10.22 -11.69
CA GLY A 70 22.45 9.93 -11.02
C GLY A 70 23.61 10.80 -11.51
N LYS A 71 23.72 11.00 -12.81
CA LYS A 71 24.74 11.89 -13.41
C LYS A 71 24.53 13.36 -13.05
N LYS A 72 23.27 13.80 -13.01
CA LYS A 72 22.91 15.22 -12.80
C LYS A 72 22.91 15.64 -11.34
N TYR A 73 22.41 14.79 -10.45
CA TYR A 73 22.14 15.15 -9.05
C TYR A 73 22.94 14.33 -8.03
N GLY A 74 23.72 13.32 -8.48
CA GLY A 74 24.40 12.37 -7.60
C GLY A 74 23.43 11.29 -7.06
N VAL A 75 23.96 10.45 -6.15
CA VAL A 75 23.29 9.25 -5.64
C VAL A 75 22.67 9.41 -4.25
N GLY A 76 22.90 10.54 -3.59
CA GLY A 76 22.40 10.79 -2.22
C GLY A 76 22.12 12.26 -1.98
N SER A 77 21.25 12.55 -1.01
CA SER A 77 20.82 13.91 -0.66
C SER A 77 21.72 14.59 0.39
N GLY A 78 22.47 13.82 1.18
CA GLY A 78 23.43 14.31 2.18
C GLY A 78 22.81 14.91 3.44
N ALA A 79 21.52 15.28 3.45
CA ALA A 79 20.83 15.88 4.58
C ALA A 79 19.31 15.70 4.49
N SER A 80 18.58 16.16 5.53
CA SER A 80 17.13 16.29 5.47
C SER A 80 16.71 17.42 4.53
N HIS A 81 15.43 17.40 4.09
CA HIS A 81 14.89 18.40 3.17
C HIS A 81 15.11 19.83 3.66
N LEU A 82 14.88 20.11 4.94
CA LEU A 82 14.96 21.46 5.53
C LEU A 82 16.39 21.97 5.76
N ILE A 83 17.40 21.13 5.61
CA ILE A 83 18.82 21.54 5.76
C ILE A 83 19.40 21.83 4.36
N SER A 84 19.77 20.79 3.63
CA SER A 84 20.35 20.91 2.28
C SER A 84 20.01 19.73 1.38
N GLY A 85 19.11 18.83 1.83
CA GLY A 85 18.74 17.62 1.10
C GLY A 85 17.66 17.83 0.04
N HIS A 86 16.98 18.99 0.01
CA HIS A 86 15.94 19.30 -0.97
C HIS A 86 16.55 19.86 -2.25
N SER A 87 16.43 19.15 -3.35
CA SER A 87 16.99 19.51 -4.64
C SER A 87 15.91 19.91 -5.64
N LEU A 88 16.31 20.50 -6.78
CA LEU A 88 15.39 20.80 -7.88
C LEU A 88 14.62 19.54 -8.37
N ALA A 89 15.22 18.35 -8.30
CA ALA A 89 14.52 17.12 -8.67
C ALA A 89 13.33 16.83 -7.73
N HIS A 90 13.47 17.10 -6.43
CA HIS A 90 12.36 16.97 -5.47
C HIS A 90 11.26 17.99 -5.75
N GLU A 91 11.62 19.26 -5.93
CA GLU A 91 10.67 20.34 -6.25
C GLU A 91 9.85 20.05 -7.51
N LEU A 92 10.51 19.59 -8.58
CA LEU A 92 9.84 19.22 -9.83
C LEU A 92 8.91 18.02 -9.67
N LEU A 93 9.31 17.02 -8.89
CA LEU A 93 8.46 15.87 -8.59
C LEU A 93 7.24 16.29 -7.76
N GLU A 94 7.44 17.05 -6.70
CA GLU A 94 6.36 17.51 -5.80
C GLU A 94 5.35 18.38 -6.58
N THR A 95 5.83 19.26 -7.47
CA THR A 95 4.96 20.04 -8.38
C THR A 95 4.13 19.14 -9.29
N LYS A 96 4.74 18.11 -9.91
CA LYS A 96 4.01 17.15 -10.76
C LYS A 96 2.98 16.34 -9.97
N LEU A 97 3.32 15.88 -8.77
CA LEU A 97 2.41 15.14 -7.90
C LEU A 97 1.22 15.99 -7.47
N ALA A 98 1.45 17.28 -7.17
CA ALA A 98 0.39 18.23 -6.86
C ALA A 98 -0.55 18.41 -8.07
N SER A 99 0.00 18.66 -9.25
CA SER A 99 -0.79 18.80 -10.48
C SER A 99 -1.57 17.53 -10.82
N PHE A 100 -1.02 16.35 -10.49
CA PHE A 100 -1.70 15.07 -10.70
C PHE A 100 -2.97 14.93 -9.84
N GLN A 101 -3.07 15.64 -8.71
CA GLN A 101 -4.21 15.59 -7.79
C GLN A 101 -5.04 16.89 -7.74
N GLU A 102 -4.69 17.93 -8.50
CA GLU A 102 -5.34 19.24 -8.41
C GLU A 102 -6.84 19.25 -8.75
N LEU A 103 -7.30 18.29 -9.57
CA LEU A 103 -8.73 18.12 -9.88
C LEU A 103 -9.53 17.64 -8.66
N HIS A 104 -8.87 16.97 -7.71
CA HIS A 104 -9.49 16.35 -6.54
C HIS A 104 -9.20 17.13 -5.25
N ILE A 105 -8.11 17.89 -5.20
CA ILE A 105 -7.68 18.65 -4.03
C ILE A 105 -7.44 20.11 -4.45
N PRO A 106 -8.33 21.04 -4.08
CA PRO A 106 -8.15 22.45 -4.40
C PRO A 106 -6.87 23.03 -3.80
N LYS A 107 -6.11 23.81 -4.58
CA LYS A 107 -4.80 24.34 -4.20
C LYS A 107 -3.85 23.25 -3.69
N ALA A 108 -3.81 22.13 -4.41
CA ALA A 108 -2.96 20.99 -4.08
C ALA A 108 -1.48 21.38 -3.99
N ARG A 109 -0.81 20.86 -2.98
CA ARG A 109 0.64 20.84 -2.85
C ARG A 109 1.06 19.44 -2.39
N ALA A 110 2.27 19.02 -2.70
CA ALA A 110 2.75 17.68 -2.34
C ALA A 110 4.07 17.73 -1.56
N LEU A 111 4.32 16.70 -0.74
CA LEU A 111 5.61 16.43 -0.10
C LEU A 111 6.05 15.01 -0.46
N PHE A 112 7.29 14.86 -0.88
CA PHE A 112 7.88 13.59 -1.20
C PHE A 112 8.60 12.96 0.00
N PHE A 113 8.43 11.65 0.18
CA PHE A 113 8.99 10.83 1.26
C PHE A 113 9.73 9.62 0.71
N SER A 114 10.70 9.11 1.44
CA SER A 114 11.42 7.89 1.07
C SER A 114 10.56 6.63 1.16
N THR A 115 9.50 6.60 1.97
CA THR A 115 8.58 5.46 2.11
C THR A 115 7.15 5.89 2.46
N GLY A 116 6.15 5.07 2.10
CA GLY A 116 4.76 5.25 2.53
C GLY A 116 4.59 5.20 4.05
N TYR A 117 5.41 4.41 4.73
CA TYR A 117 5.40 4.33 6.18
C TYR A 117 5.69 5.69 6.84
N LEU A 118 6.72 6.41 6.35
CA LEU A 118 7.05 7.75 6.85
C LEU A 118 5.99 8.79 6.46
N ALA A 119 5.41 8.70 5.28
CA ALA A 119 4.32 9.58 4.86
C ALA A 119 3.11 9.42 5.78
N ASN A 120 2.66 8.19 6.04
CA ASN A 120 1.55 7.89 6.94
C ASN A 120 1.80 8.38 8.38
N LEU A 121 2.97 8.08 8.94
CA LEU A 121 3.36 8.60 10.26
C LEU A 121 3.34 10.12 10.29
N THR A 122 3.84 10.78 9.23
CA THR A 122 3.89 12.24 9.15
C THR A 122 2.49 12.84 9.09
N ALA A 123 1.61 12.32 8.23
CA ALA A 123 0.26 12.81 8.08
C ALA A 123 -0.51 12.71 9.40
N VAL A 124 -0.57 11.52 10.00
CA VAL A 124 -1.36 11.30 11.21
C VAL A 124 -0.80 12.07 12.40
N THR A 125 0.52 11.92 12.71
CA THR A 125 1.12 12.57 13.90
C THR A 125 1.33 14.06 13.73
N GLY A 126 1.42 14.56 12.51
CA GLY A 126 1.57 15.98 12.19
C GLY A 126 0.24 16.73 12.29
N LEU A 127 -0.83 16.18 11.70
CA LEU A 127 -2.13 16.84 11.65
C LEU A 127 -2.83 16.93 13.01
N VAL A 128 -2.69 15.93 13.88
CA VAL A 128 -3.27 16.01 15.25
C VAL A 128 -2.74 17.20 16.05
N LYS A 129 -1.58 17.75 15.70
CA LYS A 129 -0.97 18.91 16.35
C LYS A 129 -1.59 20.26 15.89
N LEU A 130 -2.57 20.24 14.97
CA LEU A 130 -3.39 21.40 14.67
C LEU A 130 -4.27 21.81 15.87
N ALA A 131 -4.65 20.81 16.70
CA ALA A 131 -5.39 21.05 17.94
C ALA A 131 -4.48 20.97 19.17
N PRO A 132 -4.85 21.65 20.29
CA PRO A 132 -4.18 21.43 21.56
C PRO A 132 -4.25 19.98 22.01
N ARG A 133 -3.31 19.56 22.88
CA ARG A 133 -3.27 18.20 23.42
C ARG A 133 -4.60 17.82 24.07
N GLY A 134 -5.10 16.63 23.77
CA GLY A 134 -6.40 16.13 24.26
C GLY A 134 -7.62 16.68 23.54
N CYS A 135 -7.44 17.56 22.54
CA CYS A 135 -8.55 18.20 21.80
C CYS A 135 -8.75 17.63 20.39
N ALA A 136 -8.19 16.47 20.08
CA ALA A 136 -8.38 15.79 18.81
C ALA A 136 -8.95 14.38 18.99
N SER A 137 -9.67 13.90 17.96
CA SER A 137 -10.14 12.52 17.82
C SER A 137 -9.71 11.94 16.49
N ILE A 138 -9.38 10.65 16.48
CA ILE A 138 -9.09 9.87 15.26
C ILE A 138 -10.10 8.72 15.17
N TYR A 139 -10.71 8.59 14.00
CA TYR A 139 -11.55 7.47 13.58
C TYR A 139 -10.83 6.69 12.52
N ALA A 140 -10.32 5.51 12.86
CA ALA A 140 -9.48 4.71 11.97
C ALA A 140 -10.21 3.46 11.49
N ALA A 141 -10.15 3.17 10.19
CA ALA A 141 -10.66 1.91 9.65
C ALA A 141 -9.88 0.73 10.25
N ARG A 142 -10.60 -0.32 10.64
CA ARG A 142 -10.05 -1.47 11.38
C ARG A 142 -8.98 -2.24 10.62
N LEU A 143 -9.09 -2.29 9.28
CA LEU A 143 -8.19 -3.02 8.39
C LEU A 143 -7.09 -2.15 7.76
N ASN A 144 -6.89 -0.94 8.27
CA ASN A 144 -5.84 -0.04 7.81
C ASN A 144 -4.46 -0.70 7.81
N HIS A 145 -3.62 -0.26 6.90
CA HIS A 145 -2.22 -0.67 6.84
C HIS A 145 -1.47 -0.40 8.16
N ALA A 146 -0.51 -1.25 8.50
CA ALA A 146 0.26 -1.17 9.75
C ALA A 146 0.85 0.22 10.01
N SER A 147 1.28 0.94 8.98
CA SER A 147 1.84 2.30 9.13
C SER A 147 0.80 3.33 9.58
N LEU A 148 -0.46 3.22 9.14
CA LEU A 148 -1.56 4.05 9.65
C LEU A 148 -1.89 3.68 11.09
N ILE A 149 -1.96 2.38 11.40
CA ILE A 149 -2.19 1.90 12.77
C ILE A 149 -1.11 2.43 13.72
N ASP A 150 0.14 2.33 13.35
CA ASP A 150 1.26 2.83 14.17
C ASP A 150 1.26 4.35 14.28
N GLY A 151 0.91 5.06 13.20
CA GLY A 151 0.70 6.51 13.20
C GLY A 151 -0.39 6.94 14.18
N VAL A 152 -1.54 6.25 14.18
CA VAL A 152 -2.66 6.49 15.08
C VAL A 152 -2.28 6.23 16.53
N ARG A 153 -1.62 5.09 16.82
CA ARG A 153 -1.13 4.75 18.16
C ARG A 153 -0.13 5.79 18.67
N LEU A 154 0.80 6.20 17.83
CA LEU A 154 1.81 7.20 18.17
C LEU A 154 1.18 8.57 18.43
N ALA A 155 0.20 8.98 17.63
CA ALA A 155 -0.58 10.20 17.85
C ALA A 155 -1.31 10.16 19.19
N GLY A 156 -1.96 9.04 19.52
CA GLY A 156 -2.61 8.82 20.81
C GLY A 156 -1.65 8.99 21.99
N ALA A 157 -0.50 8.32 21.94
CA ALA A 157 0.50 8.38 23.00
C ALA A 157 1.13 9.79 23.18
N GLN A 158 1.40 10.49 22.07
CA GLN A 158 2.08 11.80 22.10
C GLN A 158 1.15 12.98 22.39
N ASN A 159 -0.09 12.94 21.91
CA ASN A 159 -1.00 14.09 21.92
C ASN A 159 -2.31 13.84 22.68
N ASP A 160 -2.45 12.71 23.37
CA ASP A 160 -3.67 12.36 24.12
C ASP A 160 -4.93 12.40 23.24
N VAL A 161 -4.83 11.75 22.07
CA VAL A 161 -5.90 11.71 21.07
C VAL A 161 -6.89 10.61 21.41
N ALA A 162 -8.19 10.89 21.37
CA ALA A 162 -9.22 9.88 21.44
C ALA A 162 -9.22 9.04 20.15
N ILE A 163 -9.19 7.70 20.27
CA ILE A 163 -9.11 6.79 19.12
C ILE A 163 -10.34 5.90 19.10
N SER A 164 -11.04 5.87 17.99
CA SER A 164 -12.15 4.97 17.71
C SER A 164 -11.89 4.19 16.43
N LEU A 165 -12.25 2.89 16.43
CA LEU A 165 -12.11 2.03 15.25
C LEU A 165 -13.49 1.80 14.63
N PHE A 166 -13.57 1.91 13.30
CA PHE A 166 -14.79 1.61 12.56
C PHE A 166 -14.57 0.51 11.51
N ASP A 167 -15.64 -0.13 11.11
CA ASP A 167 -15.67 -1.05 9.97
C ASP A 167 -16.00 -0.25 8.70
N HIS A 168 -15.14 -0.33 7.69
CA HIS A 168 -15.32 0.41 6.44
C HIS A 168 -16.52 -0.06 5.61
N THR A 169 -17.05 -1.25 5.91
CA THR A 169 -18.27 -1.80 5.26
C THR A 169 -19.56 -1.38 5.95
N GLN A 170 -19.47 -0.79 7.17
CA GLN A 170 -20.63 -0.38 8.00
C GLN A 170 -20.32 0.94 8.71
N LEU A 171 -20.76 2.05 8.11
CA LEU A 171 -20.39 3.40 8.56
C LEU A 171 -21.29 3.98 9.65
N ASP A 172 -22.35 3.27 10.06
CA ASP A 172 -23.31 3.76 11.08
C ASP A 172 -22.60 4.06 12.40
N SER A 173 -21.72 3.15 12.87
CA SER A 173 -20.95 3.33 14.10
C SER A 173 -20.01 4.53 14.06
N LEU A 174 -19.42 4.83 12.89
CA LEU A 174 -18.60 6.01 12.66
C LEU A 174 -19.45 7.28 12.77
N THR A 175 -20.60 7.28 12.14
CA THR A 175 -21.53 8.41 12.13
C THR A 175 -22.06 8.73 13.53
N GLU A 176 -22.45 7.71 14.29
CA GLU A 176 -22.90 7.87 15.69
C GLU A 176 -21.78 8.42 16.58
N ALA A 177 -20.57 7.88 16.47
CA ALA A 177 -19.44 8.33 17.27
C ALA A 177 -19.04 9.78 16.94
N LEU A 178 -19.08 10.19 15.67
CA LEU A 178 -18.80 11.58 15.25
C LEU A 178 -19.88 12.56 15.72
N LYS A 179 -21.14 12.12 15.76
CA LYS A 179 -22.27 12.95 16.23
C LYS A 179 -22.13 13.35 17.69
N GLU A 180 -21.57 12.48 18.52
CA GLU A 180 -21.37 12.72 19.96
C GLU A 180 -20.02 13.40 20.25
N ASP A 181 -19.12 13.47 19.29
CA ASP A 181 -17.76 13.99 19.48
C ASP A 181 -17.74 15.52 19.50
N THR A 182 -17.32 16.08 20.63
CA THR A 182 -17.17 17.53 20.87
C THR A 182 -15.73 18.02 20.72
N LYS A 183 -14.79 17.18 20.29
CA LYS A 183 -13.39 17.57 20.09
C LYS A 183 -13.25 18.61 18.97
N LEU A 184 -12.24 19.47 19.13
CA LEU A 184 -11.96 20.56 18.19
C LEU A 184 -11.53 20.05 16.81
N LEU A 185 -10.75 18.95 16.76
CA LEU A 185 -10.25 18.35 15.54
C LEU A 185 -10.67 16.90 15.45
N LYS A 186 -11.30 16.53 14.36
CA LYS A 186 -11.70 15.16 14.04
C LYS A 186 -11.00 14.71 12.77
N ILE A 187 -10.44 13.51 12.76
CA ILE A 187 -9.71 12.96 11.60
C ILE A 187 -10.21 11.54 11.34
N ILE A 188 -10.73 11.30 10.14
CA ILE A 188 -11.05 9.96 9.64
C ILE A 188 -9.83 9.44 8.87
N VAL A 189 -9.42 8.19 9.11
CA VAL A 189 -8.22 7.59 8.53
C VAL A 189 -8.57 6.24 7.91
N THR A 190 -8.30 6.07 6.61
CA THR A 190 -8.57 4.84 5.88
C THR A 190 -7.52 4.54 4.80
N ASP A 191 -7.30 3.25 4.51
CA ASP A 191 -6.76 2.86 3.21
C ASP A 191 -7.80 3.15 2.11
N GLY A 192 -7.39 3.50 0.91
CA GLY A 192 -8.26 3.60 -0.27
C GLY A 192 -8.57 2.23 -0.86
N VAL A 193 -7.56 1.36 -0.86
CA VAL A 193 -7.66 -0.06 -1.24
C VAL A 193 -7.04 -0.90 -0.14
N PHE A 194 -7.81 -1.80 0.47
CA PHE A 194 -7.31 -2.65 1.54
C PHE A 194 -6.38 -3.74 1.00
N SER A 195 -5.14 -3.73 1.48
CA SER A 195 -4.01 -4.44 0.86
C SER A 195 -4.13 -5.96 0.87
N MET A 196 -4.91 -6.54 1.80
CA MET A 196 -5.05 -7.99 1.95
C MET A 196 -6.34 -8.54 1.36
N ASP A 197 -7.32 -7.69 1.12
CA ASP A 197 -8.65 -8.05 0.64
C ASP A 197 -8.92 -7.52 -0.78
N GLY A 198 -8.27 -6.43 -1.17
CA GLY A 198 -8.39 -5.84 -2.51
C GLY A 198 -9.71 -5.08 -2.72
N ASP A 199 -10.49 -4.87 -1.67
CA ASP A 199 -11.71 -4.08 -1.70
C ASP A 199 -11.41 -2.58 -1.57
N LEU A 200 -12.38 -1.76 -1.95
CA LEU A 200 -12.29 -0.31 -1.95
C LEU A 200 -12.93 0.27 -0.70
N ALA A 201 -12.31 1.28 -0.12
CA ALA A 201 -12.98 2.10 0.88
C ALA A 201 -14.12 2.91 0.25
N PRO A 202 -15.25 3.11 0.94
CA PRO A 202 -16.36 3.95 0.48
C PRO A 202 -16.01 5.44 0.68
N VAL A 203 -15.00 5.92 -0.07
CA VAL A 203 -14.41 7.25 0.16
C VAL A 203 -15.38 8.40 -0.11
N GLN A 204 -16.40 8.19 -0.97
CA GLN A 204 -17.44 9.19 -1.22
C GLN A 204 -18.33 9.39 0.00
N GLU A 205 -18.76 8.30 0.62
CA GLU A 205 -19.56 8.30 1.84
C GLU A 205 -18.74 8.81 3.03
N LEU A 206 -17.47 8.40 3.13
CA LEU A 206 -16.55 8.88 4.17
C LEU A 206 -16.31 10.40 4.06
N LEU A 207 -16.18 10.92 2.82
CA LEU A 207 -16.07 12.36 2.60
C LEU A 207 -17.34 13.11 2.98
N HIS A 208 -18.51 12.56 2.64
CA HIS A 208 -19.79 13.13 3.05
C HIS A 208 -19.91 13.23 4.59
N ILE A 209 -19.57 12.16 5.29
CA ILE A 209 -19.51 12.13 6.75
C ILE A 209 -18.49 13.15 7.28
N ALA A 210 -17.29 13.21 6.69
CA ALA A 210 -16.27 14.17 7.09
C ALA A 210 -16.75 15.62 6.94
N GLN A 211 -17.46 15.94 5.85
CA GLN A 211 -18.07 17.26 5.63
C GLN A 211 -19.17 17.58 6.65
N GLN A 212 -20.03 16.61 6.95
CA GLN A 212 -21.14 16.78 7.90
C GLN A 212 -20.66 17.07 9.33
N TYR A 213 -19.56 16.44 9.75
CA TYR A 213 -19.08 16.54 11.15
C TYR A 213 -17.79 17.36 11.30
N ASP A 214 -17.44 18.14 10.30
CA ASP A 214 -16.24 19.00 10.25
C ASP A 214 -14.94 18.23 10.55
N ALA A 215 -14.78 17.08 9.91
CA ALA A 215 -13.61 16.23 10.03
C ALA A 215 -12.67 16.34 8.81
N LEU A 216 -11.40 16.00 8.98
CA LEU A 216 -10.46 15.73 7.91
C LEU A 216 -10.54 14.26 7.49
N LEU A 217 -10.23 13.97 6.22
CA LEU A 217 -10.19 12.62 5.68
C LEU A 217 -8.78 12.31 5.17
N ILE A 218 -8.04 11.42 5.87
CA ILE A 218 -6.76 10.86 5.41
C ILE A 218 -7.06 9.59 4.64
N VAL A 219 -6.61 9.53 3.37
CA VAL A 219 -6.75 8.37 2.49
C VAL A 219 -5.37 7.89 2.04
N ASP A 220 -4.97 6.70 2.48
CA ASP A 220 -3.79 6.00 1.95
C ASP A 220 -4.19 5.21 0.70
N ASP A 221 -3.91 5.76 -0.46
CA ASP A 221 -4.20 5.15 -1.76
C ASP A 221 -2.97 4.47 -2.37
N ALA A 222 -2.16 3.83 -1.53
CA ALA A 222 -0.94 3.15 -1.95
C ALA A 222 -1.18 2.08 -3.03
N HIS A 223 -2.38 1.51 -3.12
CA HIS A 223 -2.74 0.47 -4.08
C HIS A 223 -3.60 0.98 -5.24
N GLY A 224 -4.21 2.16 -5.12
CA GLY A 224 -5.03 2.76 -6.18
C GLY A 224 -4.27 3.76 -7.04
N PHE A 225 -3.30 4.49 -6.48
CA PHE A 225 -2.48 5.44 -7.25
C PHE A 225 -1.84 4.78 -8.49
N GLY A 226 -2.04 5.39 -9.65
CA GLY A 226 -1.59 4.89 -10.95
C GLY A 226 -2.50 3.81 -11.57
N VAL A 227 -3.37 3.17 -10.77
CA VAL A 227 -4.19 2.00 -11.15
C VAL A 227 -5.67 2.36 -11.32
N LEU A 228 -6.25 2.97 -10.30
CA LEU A 228 -7.67 3.34 -10.29
C LEU A 228 -7.91 4.68 -10.98
N GLY A 229 -9.13 4.85 -11.47
CA GLY A 229 -9.50 5.99 -12.29
C GLY A 229 -9.06 5.85 -13.75
N LYS A 230 -9.67 6.64 -14.62
CA LYS A 230 -9.41 6.60 -16.06
C LYS A 230 -8.00 7.07 -16.41
N GLN A 231 -7.51 8.07 -15.69
CA GLN A 231 -6.18 8.66 -15.88
C GLN A 231 -5.15 8.13 -14.88
N GLY A 232 -5.59 7.31 -13.90
CA GLY A 232 -4.74 6.74 -12.86
C GLY A 232 -4.48 7.67 -11.69
N HIS A 233 -5.36 8.65 -11.44
CA HIS A 233 -5.24 9.53 -10.28
C HIS A 233 -5.61 8.84 -8.96
N GLY A 234 -6.04 7.58 -9.03
CA GLY A 234 -6.33 6.74 -7.87
C GLY A 234 -7.78 6.79 -7.43
N ILE A 235 -8.00 6.48 -6.15
CA ILE A 235 -9.34 6.30 -5.57
C ILE A 235 -10.18 7.59 -5.63
N LEU A 236 -9.58 8.77 -5.59
CA LEU A 236 -10.31 10.04 -5.65
C LEU A 236 -10.97 10.23 -7.03
N GLU A 237 -10.24 9.91 -8.11
CA GLU A 237 -10.80 9.91 -9.47
C GLU A 237 -11.85 8.81 -9.63
N GLN A 238 -11.59 7.61 -9.10
CA GLN A 238 -12.53 6.48 -9.17
C GLN A 238 -13.86 6.81 -8.50
N ALA A 239 -13.85 7.58 -7.43
CA ALA A 239 -15.03 7.99 -6.67
C ALA A 239 -15.62 9.34 -7.13
N ASP A 240 -14.97 10.02 -8.09
CA ASP A 240 -15.35 11.34 -8.61
C ASP A 240 -15.58 12.37 -7.49
N ILE A 241 -14.61 12.49 -6.57
CA ILE A 241 -14.71 13.38 -5.41
C ILE A 241 -13.66 14.48 -5.45
N GLN A 242 -14.04 15.65 -4.86
CA GLN A 242 -13.17 16.80 -4.69
C GLN A 242 -13.42 17.44 -3.33
N SER A 243 -12.34 17.71 -2.56
CA SER A 243 -12.44 18.46 -1.30
C SER A 243 -11.09 18.96 -0.82
N ASP A 244 -11.09 20.10 -0.14
CA ASP A 244 -9.94 20.63 0.62
C ASP A 244 -9.73 19.94 1.97
N ARG A 245 -10.64 19.04 2.39
CA ARG A 245 -10.54 18.24 3.62
C ARG A 245 -9.75 16.95 3.43
N ILE A 246 -9.38 16.60 2.19
CA ILE A 246 -8.69 15.38 1.86
C ILE A 246 -7.18 15.56 2.07
N ILE A 247 -6.59 14.61 2.79
CA ILE A 247 -5.15 14.39 2.84
C ILE A 247 -4.88 13.05 2.15
N TYR A 248 -4.41 13.14 0.92
CA TYR A 248 -4.14 11.99 0.07
C TYR A 248 -2.70 11.52 0.23
N ILE A 249 -2.52 10.22 0.35
CA ILE A 249 -1.20 9.59 0.46
C ILE A 249 -1.09 8.56 -0.66
N GLY A 250 -0.07 8.70 -1.50
CA GLY A 250 0.25 7.74 -2.55
C GLY A 250 1.63 7.13 -2.35
N THR A 251 1.82 5.89 -2.80
CA THR A 251 3.14 5.27 -2.83
C THR A 251 3.68 5.18 -4.25
N LEU A 252 4.98 5.39 -4.37
CA LEU A 252 5.70 5.41 -5.64
C LEU A 252 6.56 4.14 -5.84
N GLY A 253 6.47 3.22 -4.88
CA GLY A 253 7.14 1.91 -4.91
C GLY A 253 6.27 0.77 -5.43
N LYS A 254 5.04 1.06 -5.90
CA LYS A 254 4.12 0.06 -6.45
C LYS A 254 3.86 0.36 -7.94
N ALA A 255 2.69 0.83 -8.33
CA ALA A 255 2.36 1.11 -9.73
C ALA A 255 3.34 2.06 -10.42
N ALA A 256 3.95 3.00 -9.70
CA ALA A 256 4.97 3.89 -10.26
C ALA A 256 6.35 3.23 -10.48
N GLY A 257 6.58 2.00 -10.00
CA GLY A 257 7.73 1.16 -10.32
C GLY A 257 9.08 1.58 -9.75
N VAL A 258 9.16 2.58 -8.85
CA VAL A 258 10.45 3.11 -8.38
C VAL A 258 10.60 2.97 -6.86
N GLY A 259 10.15 3.94 -6.10
CA GLY A 259 10.27 3.94 -4.65
C GLY A 259 9.89 5.30 -4.05
N GLY A 260 9.57 5.29 -2.75
CA GLY A 260 9.10 6.49 -2.07
C GLY A 260 7.58 6.58 -1.98
N ALA A 261 7.11 7.71 -1.51
CA ALA A 261 5.71 8.04 -1.33
C ALA A 261 5.51 9.55 -1.28
N PHE A 262 4.26 10.00 -1.27
CA PHE A 262 3.96 11.42 -1.14
C PHE A 262 2.68 11.64 -0.34
N ILE A 263 2.60 12.81 0.28
CA ILE A 263 1.37 13.38 0.81
C ILE A 263 0.97 14.50 -0.12
N CYS A 264 -0.28 14.52 -0.56
CA CYS A 264 -0.88 15.63 -1.29
C CYS A 264 -2.11 16.13 -0.55
N ALA A 265 -2.16 17.42 -0.28
CA ALA A 265 -3.26 18.08 0.42
C ALA A 265 -3.32 19.56 0.02
N GLN A 266 -4.34 20.26 0.51
CA GLN A 266 -4.42 21.70 0.39
C GLN A 266 -3.15 22.36 1.00
N ASP A 267 -2.65 23.42 0.38
CA ASP A 267 -1.32 24.00 0.64
C ASP A 267 -1.04 24.34 2.11
N SER A 268 -2.04 24.79 2.86
CA SER A 268 -1.88 25.10 4.30
C SER A 268 -1.60 23.86 5.15
N PHE A 269 -2.17 22.69 4.81
CA PHE A 269 -1.84 21.44 5.50
C PHE A 269 -0.42 20.98 5.17
N ILE A 270 0.00 21.13 3.92
CA ILE A 270 1.37 20.80 3.52
C ILE A 270 2.38 21.72 4.22
N GLU A 271 2.11 23.03 4.25
CA GLU A 271 2.98 23.95 5.00
C GLU A 271 3.05 23.60 6.48
N TRP A 272 1.92 23.24 7.11
CA TRP A 272 1.89 22.76 8.48
C TRP A 272 2.74 21.50 8.69
N LEU A 273 2.64 20.53 7.77
CA LEU A 273 3.41 19.27 7.86
C LEU A 273 4.91 19.52 7.72
N ILE A 274 5.34 20.50 6.92
CA ILE A 274 6.75 20.94 6.85
C ILE A 274 7.22 21.41 8.22
N GLN A 275 6.38 22.15 8.98
CA GLN A 275 6.73 22.73 10.28
C GLN A 275 6.62 21.72 11.43
N LYS A 276 5.78 20.69 11.34
CA LYS A 276 5.40 19.81 12.48
C LYS A 276 5.56 18.32 12.22
N GLY A 277 5.77 17.92 10.98
CA GLY A 277 5.94 16.52 10.59
C GLY A 277 7.33 15.98 10.93
N ARG A 278 7.50 15.43 12.13
CA ARG A 278 8.81 14.96 12.61
C ARG A 278 9.53 13.99 11.66
N PRO A 279 8.87 12.98 11.03
CA PRO A 279 9.57 12.12 10.08
C PRO A 279 10.09 12.87 8.85
N TYR A 280 9.43 13.94 8.39
CA TYR A 280 9.91 14.78 7.30
C TYR A 280 11.10 15.67 7.73
N ILE A 281 11.01 16.30 8.90
CA ILE A 281 12.01 17.22 9.41
C ILE A 281 13.34 16.52 9.70
N TYR A 282 13.29 15.33 10.31
CA TYR A 282 14.46 14.65 10.89
C TYR A 282 14.98 13.46 10.08
N SER A 283 14.36 13.14 8.95
CA SER A 283 14.88 12.10 8.05
C SER A 283 15.69 12.71 6.92
N THR A 284 16.77 12.03 6.53
CA THR A 284 17.48 12.35 5.28
C THR A 284 16.52 12.26 4.09
N ALA A 285 16.56 13.25 3.22
CA ALA A 285 15.76 13.25 2.00
C ALA A 285 16.09 12.05 1.10
N ALA A 286 15.11 11.53 0.39
CA ALA A 286 15.33 10.48 -0.58
C ALA A 286 16.34 10.92 -1.67
N PRO A 287 17.08 9.98 -2.31
CA PRO A 287 18.00 10.32 -3.36
C PRO A 287 17.36 11.14 -4.50
N PRO A 288 17.94 12.26 -4.93
CA PRO A 288 17.33 13.11 -5.96
C PRO A 288 17.23 12.40 -7.33
N ALA A 289 18.09 11.42 -7.60
CA ALA A 289 17.98 10.58 -8.79
C ALA A 289 16.66 9.80 -8.84
N LEU A 290 16.15 9.34 -7.70
CA LEU A 290 14.82 8.70 -7.61
C LEU A 290 13.70 9.70 -7.91
N ALA A 291 13.79 10.91 -7.37
CA ALA A 291 12.80 11.96 -7.67
C ALA A 291 12.77 12.31 -9.16
N HIS A 292 13.93 12.38 -9.80
CA HIS A 292 14.05 12.57 -11.26
C HIS A 292 13.40 11.41 -12.03
N THR A 293 13.67 10.18 -11.65
CA THR A 293 13.08 8.98 -12.25
C THR A 293 11.57 8.94 -12.09
N LEU A 294 11.07 9.30 -10.90
CA LEU A 294 9.64 9.36 -10.61
C LEU A 294 8.91 10.41 -11.44
N SER A 295 9.54 11.54 -11.74
CA SER A 295 8.97 12.52 -12.68
C SER A 295 8.72 11.92 -14.07
N LYS A 296 9.58 11.02 -14.54
CA LYS A 296 9.39 10.26 -15.79
C LYS A 296 8.30 9.19 -15.62
N SER A 297 8.25 8.51 -14.48
CA SER A 297 7.19 7.52 -14.19
C SER A 297 5.79 8.14 -14.25
N LEU A 298 5.60 9.34 -13.67
CA LEU A 298 4.33 10.06 -13.73
C LEU A 298 3.94 10.42 -15.17
N GLU A 299 4.91 10.78 -16.02
CA GLU A 299 4.67 11.02 -17.45
C GLU A 299 4.15 9.77 -18.16
N ILE A 300 4.73 8.60 -17.88
CA ILE A 300 4.27 7.32 -18.43
C ILE A 300 2.87 6.98 -17.92
N ILE A 301 2.61 7.11 -16.62
CA ILE A 301 1.29 6.84 -16.02
C ILE A 301 0.20 7.71 -16.66
N ALA A 302 0.48 8.99 -16.91
CA ALA A 302 -0.46 9.94 -17.52
C ALA A 302 -0.59 9.79 -19.04
N SER A 303 0.28 9.03 -19.69
CA SER A 303 0.33 8.88 -21.15
C SER A 303 -0.67 7.84 -21.68
N GLU A 304 -0.74 7.74 -23.02
CA GLU A 304 -1.48 6.67 -23.70
C GLU A 304 -0.95 5.27 -23.34
N GLU A 305 0.35 5.14 -23.07
CA GLU A 305 0.93 3.88 -22.58
C GLU A 305 0.37 3.50 -21.23
N GLY A 306 0.31 4.43 -20.27
CA GLY A 306 -0.31 4.20 -18.97
C GLY A 306 -1.78 3.79 -19.09
N ASN A 307 -2.53 4.42 -20.00
CA ASN A 307 -3.91 4.04 -20.29
C ASN A 307 -4.02 2.62 -20.84
N LYS A 308 -3.14 2.22 -21.76
CA LYS A 308 -3.09 0.86 -22.32
C LYS A 308 -2.76 -0.17 -21.24
N ARG A 309 -1.80 0.12 -20.35
CA ARG A 309 -1.43 -0.75 -19.23
C ARG A 309 -2.58 -0.94 -18.25
N ARG A 310 -3.29 0.12 -17.86
CA ARG A 310 -4.50 0.03 -17.01
C ARG A 310 -5.62 -0.76 -17.70
N ALA A 311 -5.88 -0.51 -18.99
CA ALA A 311 -6.89 -1.23 -19.73
C ALA A 311 -6.58 -2.74 -19.82
N HIS A 312 -5.31 -3.09 -20.07
CA HIS A 312 -4.87 -4.48 -20.08
C HIS A 312 -5.00 -5.14 -18.69
N LEU A 313 -4.57 -4.45 -17.64
CA LEU A 313 -4.71 -4.91 -16.26
C LEU A 313 -6.18 -5.20 -15.91
N ASN A 314 -7.10 -4.34 -16.31
CA ASN A 314 -8.54 -4.55 -16.13
C ASN A 314 -9.07 -5.77 -16.91
N GLN A 315 -8.50 -6.07 -18.09
CA GLN A 315 -8.83 -7.29 -18.83
C GLN A 315 -8.37 -8.55 -18.10
N LEU A 316 -7.18 -8.54 -17.49
CA LEU A 316 -6.67 -9.65 -16.67
C LEU A 316 -7.57 -9.89 -15.46
N ILE A 317 -7.97 -8.82 -14.76
CA ILE A 317 -8.91 -8.89 -13.63
C ILE A 317 -10.25 -9.48 -14.08
N LYS A 318 -10.77 -9.04 -15.21
CA LYS A 318 -12.04 -9.55 -15.78
C LYS A 318 -11.95 -11.04 -16.09
N ILE A 319 -10.89 -11.51 -16.76
CA ILE A 319 -10.66 -12.94 -17.02
C ILE A 319 -10.68 -13.74 -15.73
N TRP A 320 -9.98 -13.26 -14.70
CA TRP A 320 -9.97 -13.90 -13.39
C TRP A 320 -11.36 -13.95 -12.75
N GLN A 321 -12.09 -12.85 -12.79
CA GLN A 321 -13.46 -12.80 -12.23
C GLN A 321 -14.42 -13.77 -12.92
N ASP A 322 -14.36 -13.83 -14.26
CA ASP A 322 -15.27 -14.61 -15.09
C ASP A 322 -14.93 -16.12 -15.09
N GLU A 323 -13.63 -16.49 -15.10
CA GLU A 323 -13.19 -17.87 -15.30
C GLU A 323 -12.78 -18.59 -14.00
N MET A 324 -12.51 -17.84 -12.88
CA MET A 324 -12.07 -18.45 -11.65
C MET A 324 -13.20 -18.77 -10.69
N SER A 325 -13.30 -20.04 -10.32
CA SER A 325 -14.18 -20.55 -9.27
C SER A 325 -13.46 -21.68 -8.51
N PHE A 326 -13.75 -21.80 -7.22
CA PHE A 326 -13.26 -22.83 -6.33
C PHE A 326 -14.41 -23.65 -5.77
N SER A 327 -14.11 -24.91 -5.36
CA SER A 327 -15.08 -25.79 -4.71
C SER A 327 -15.09 -25.59 -3.18
N ILE A 328 -13.95 -25.19 -2.61
CA ILE A 328 -13.74 -25.15 -1.17
C ILE A 328 -13.05 -23.84 -0.73
N TRP A 329 -12.05 -23.40 -1.49
CA TRP A 329 -11.41 -22.14 -1.20
C TRP A 329 -12.35 -20.96 -1.52
N GLU A 330 -12.25 -19.90 -0.77
CA GLU A 330 -13.07 -18.71 -0.97
C GLU A 330 -12.30 -17.69 -1.81
N LYS A 331 -12.86 -17.37 -2.99
CA LYS A 331 -12.42 -16.24 -3.81
C LYS A 331 -13.02 -14.96 -3.26
N VAL A 332 -12.20 -14.07 -2.73
CA VAL A 332 -12.65 -12.74 -2.29
C VAL A 332 -13.01 -11.89 -3.52
N ALA A 333 -14.14 -11.19 -3.46
CA ALA A 333 -14.55 -10.28 -4.53
C ALA A 333 -13.66 -9.04 -4.52
N SER A 334 -12.92 -8.80 -5.60
CA SER A 334 -12.08 -7.61 -5.76
C SER A 334 -12.09 -7.15 -7.21
N CYS A 335 -12.23 -5.85 -7.41
CA CYS A 335 -12.11 -5.19 -8.72
C CYS A 335 -10.71 -4.60 -8.95
N THR A 336 -9.76 -4.88 -8.05
CA THR A 336 -8.39 -4.35 -8.09
C THR A 336 -7.41 -5.42 -8.58
N PRO A 337 -6.14 -5.10 -8.84
CA PRO A 337 -5.11 -6.10 -9.15
C PRO A 337 -4.84 -7.11 -8.04
N ILE A 338 -5.33 -6.88 -6.83
CA ILE A 338 -5.18 -7.76 -5.68
C ILE A 338 -6.33 -8.75 -5.67
N GLN A 339 -6.03 -10.06 -5.80
CA GLN A 339 -7.01 -11.14 -5.92
C GLN A 339 -6.75 -12.20 -4.84
N PRO A 340 -7.30 -12.04 -3.63
CA PRO A 340 -7.06 -12.97 -2.53
C PRO A 340 -7.89 -14.25 -2.65
N ILE A 341 -7.30 -15.36 -2.15
CA ILE A 341 -7.98 -16.64 -2.01
C ILE A 341 -7.83 -17.08 -0.56
N ILE A 342 -8.91 -17.09 0.21
CA ILE A 342 -8.91 -17.55 1.61
C ILE A 342 -8.85 -19.07 1.62
N ILE A 343 -7.85 -19.61 2.32
CA ILE A 343 -7.63 -21.06 2.47
C ILE A 343 -7.96 -21.51 3.89
N GLY A 344 -7.88 -20.62 4.87
CA GLY A 344 -8.22 -20.85 6.27
C GLY A 344 -7.02 -21.14 7.14
N SER A 345 -6.47 -22.37 7.13
CA SER A 345 -5.37 -22.73 8.01
C SER A 345 -3.99 -22.33 7.47
N ASN A 346 -3.03 -22.05 8.39
CA ASN A 346 -1.64 -21.79 8.02
C ASN A 346 -1.01 -22.96 7.26
N ALA A 347 -1.29 -24.19 7.69
CA ALA A 347 -0.73 -25.39 7.08
C ALA A 347 -1.18 -25.56 5.63
N ASN A 348 -2.48 -25.41 5.35
CA ASN A 348 -3.02 -25.53 4.00
C ASN A 348 -2.57 -24.39 3.09
N ALA A 349 -2.48 -23.16 3.61
CA ALA A 349 -1.97 -22.04 2.83
C ALA A 349 -0.49 -22.20 2.46
N LEU A 350 0.33 -22.71 3.38
CA LEU A 350 1.74 -23.05 3.09
C LEU A 350 1.88 -24.22 2.12
N LEU A 351 1.03 -25.25 2.24
CA LEU A 351 1.02 -26.38 1.31
C LEU A 351 0.64 -25.89 -0.10
N ALA A 352 -0.40 -25.09 -0.23
CA ALA A 352 -0.82 -24.51 -1.51
C ALA A 352 0.29 -23.66 -2.15
N ALA A 353 0.93 -22.78 -1.36
CA ALA A 353 2.06 -21.98 -1.84
C ALA A 353 3.25 -22.84 -2.28
N LYS A 354 3.55 -23.93 -1.57
CA LYS A 354 4.60 -24.88 -1.95
C LYS A 354 4.27 -25.60 -3.25
N LEU A 355 3.05 -26.08 -3.41
CA LEU A 355 2.61 -26.76 -4.64
C LEU A 355 2.62 -25.81 -5.85
N LEU A 356 2.29 -24.53 -5.65
CA LEU A 356 2.42 -23.49 -6.66
C LEU A 356 3.88 -23.25 -7.03
N ASP A 357 4.77 -23.17 -6.04
CA ASP A 357 6.20 -23.00 -6.29
C ASP A 357 6.78 -24.20 -7.08
N GLU A 358 6.39 -25.43 -6.75
CA GLU A 358 6.76 -26.63 -7.50
C GLU A 358 6.22 -26.62 -8.94
N ALA A 359 5.06 -26.00 -9.16
CA ALA A 359 4.45 -25.79 -10.48
C ALA A 359 5.00 -24.58 -11.26
N GLY A 360 5.99 -23.88 -10.72
CA GLY A 360 6.63 -22.74 -11.38
C GLY A 360 5.99 -21.36 -11.11
N TYR A 361 5.19 -21.22 -10.06
CA TYR A 361 4.54 -19.96 -9.69
C TYR A 361 5.05 -19.45 -8.35
N TRP A 362 5.36 -18.16 -8.28
CA TRP A 362 5.69 -17.49 -7.03
C TRP A 362 4.49 -16.75 -6.47
N ILE A 363 3.81 -17.37 -5.50
CA ILE A 363 2.64 -16.81 -4.80
C ILE A 363 2.79 -17.13 -3.31
N PRO A 364 3.07 -16.14 -2.44
CA PRO A 364 3.28 -16.37 -1.03
C PRO A 364 1.98 -16.63 -0.27
N ALA A 365 2.05 -17.46 0.77
CA ALA A 365 1.00 -17.58 1.76
C ALA A 365 1.05 -16.44 2.76
N ILE A 366 -0.05 -15.70 2.90
CA ILE A 366 -0.24 -14.65 3.90
C ILE A 366 -0.90 -15.28 5.14
N ARG A 367 -0.34 -15.01 6.32
CA ARG A 367 -0.72 -15.65 7.59
C ARG A 367 -0.77 -14.59 8.70
N PRO A 368 -1.34 -14.91 9.87
CA PRO A 368 -1.27 -14.05 11.04
C PRO A 368 0.17 -13.58 11.34
N PRO A 369 0.36 -12.37 11.91
CA PRO A 369 -0.64 -11.37 12.28
C PRO A 369 -1.10 -10.47 11.14
N THR A 370 -0.63 -10.67 9.88
CA THR A 370 -0.98 -9.84 8.72
C THR A 370 -2.47 -9.97 8.36
N VAL A 371 -3.06 -11.13 8.60
CA VAL A 371 -4.48 -11.43 8.46
C VAL A 371 -5.00 -12.09 9.74
N PRO A 372 -6.31 -12.09 10.02
CA PRO A 372 -6.87 -12.73 11.20
C PRO A 372 -6.56 -14.23 11.29
N LEU A 373 -6.60 -14.78 12.50
CA LEU A 373 -6.46 -16.22 12.73
C LEU A 373 -7.58 -16.97 12.00
N GLY A 374 -7.25 -18.07 11.32
CA GLY A 374 -8.21 -18.85 10.54
C GLY A 374 -8.52 -18.29 9.16
N SER A 375 -7.88 -17.18 8.73
CA SER A 375 -8.07 -16.57 7.41
C SER A 375 -6.77 -16.50 6.59
N ALA A 376 -5.86 -17.46 6.80
CA ALA A 376 -4.66 -17.57 5.99
C ALA A 376 -5.03 -17.73 4.51
N ARG A 377 -4.29 -17.07 3.63
CA ARG A 377 -4.67 -16.90 2.23
C ARG A 377 -3.49 -16.91 1.28
N LEU A 378 -3.75 -17.14 0.00
CA LEU A 378 -2.88 -16.73 -1.08
C LEU A 378 -3.28 -15.32 -1.50
N ARG A 379 -2.31 -14.42 -1.63
CA ARG A 379 -2.54 -13.07 -2.17
C ARG A 379 -1.95 -12.99 -3.55
N ILE A 380 -2.80 -13.21 -4.56
CA ILE A 380 -2.42 -13.09 -5.96
C ILE A 380 -2.46 -11.62 -6.34
N THR A 381 -1.47 -11.17 -7.11
CA THR A 381 -1.45 -9.82 -7.67
C THR A 381 -1.15 -9.87 -9.16
N PHE A 382 -1.90 -9.09 -9.93
CA PHE A 382 -1.65 -8.93 -11.36
C PHE A 382 -0.79 -7.71 -11.64
N SER A 383 0.05 -7.84 -12.66
CA SER A 383 0.81 -6.76 -13.27
C SER A 383 0.40 -6.64 -14.73
N ALA A 384 0.45 -5.45 -15.28
CA ALA A 384 0.21 -5.22 -16.71
C ALA A 384 1.22 -5.94 -17.64
N ASN A 385 2.28 -6.52 -17.08
CA ASN A 385 3.23 -7.35 -17.82
C ASN A 385 2.79 -8.83 -17.91
N HIS A 386 1.76 -9.28 -17.16
CA HIS A 386 1.20 -10.61 -17.38
C HIS A 386 0.44 -10.68 -18.69
N SER A 387 0.52 -11.80 -19.40
CA SER A 387 -0.34 -12.08 -20.53
C SER A 387 -1.71 -12.65 -20.05
N MET A 388 -2.72 -12.62 -20.91
CA MET A 388 -4.01 -13.26 -20.66
C MET A 388 -3.84 -14.79 -20.48
N ASP A 389 -2.89 -15.39 -21.18
CA ASP A 389 -2.59 -16.81 -21.09
C ASP A 389 -1.95 -17.17 -19.76
N ASP A 390 -1.06 -16.32 -19.20
CA ASP A 390 -0.50 -16.50 -17.86
C ASP A 390 -1.61 -16.59 -16.80
N VAL A 391 -2.62 -15.73 -16.89
CA VAL A 391 -3.75 -15.75 -15.94
C VAL A 391 -4.59 -17.03 -16.12
N ARG A 392 -4.88 -17.46 -17.35
CA ARG A 392 -5.62 -18.71 -17.61
C ARG A 392 -4.86 -19.95 -17.18
N GLU A 393 -3.54 -20.00 -17.39
CA GLU A 393 -2.69 -21.08 -16.91
C GLU A 393 -2.67 -21.14 -15.38
N LEU A 394 -2.56 -19.99 -14.72
CA LEU A 394 -2.66 -19.92 -13.26
C LEU A 394 -4.01 -20.42 -12.76
N ILE A 395 -5.12 -20.06 -13.39
CA ILE A 395 -6.48 -20.52 -13.05
C ILE A 395 -6.55 -22.06 -13.11
N ARG A 396 -6.05 -22.68 -14.19
CA ARG A 396 -6.02 -24.15 -14.33
C ARG A 396 -5.19 -24.82 -13.25
N THR A 397 -4.01 -24.24 -12.96
CA THR A 397 -3.09 -24.74 -11.95
C THR A 397 -3.70 -24.67 -10.54
N LEU A 398 -4.32 -23.53 -10.19
CA LEU A 398 -4.96 -23.35 -8.88
C LEU A 398 -6.11 -24.35 -8.65
N LYS A 399 -6.96 -24.60 -9.65
CA LYS A 399 -8.02 -25.61 -9.57
C LYS A 399 -7.46 -27.02 -9.31
N SER A 400 -6.35 -27.39 -9.95
CA SER A 400 -5.67 -28.66 -9.70
C SER A 400 -5.05 -28.74 -8.29
N ILE A 401 -4.50 -27.62 -7.80
CA ILE A 401 -3.86 -27.57 -6.47
C ILE A 401 -4.91 -27.60 -5.36
N GLU A 402 -6.05 -26.97 -5.53
CA GLU A 402 -7.17 -27.08 -4.60
C GLU A 402 -7.53 -28.54 -4.32
N GLN A 403 -7.70 -29.36 -5.38
CA GLN A 403 -8.00 -30.78 -5.26
C GLN A 403 -6.90 -31.56 -4.52
N LYS A 404 -5.62 -31.34 -4.88
CA LYS A 404 -4.48 -31.97 -4.21
C LYS A 404 -4.34 -31.60 -2.73
N THR A 405 -4.71 -30.36 -2.39
CA THR A 405 -4.67 -29.91 -0.99
C THR A 405 -5.72 -30.61 -0.15
N LEU A 406 -6.90 -30.90 -0.72
CA LEU A 406 -7.96 -31.67 -0.09
C LEU A 406 -7.54 -33.12 0.21
N GLU A 407 -7.04 -33.80 -0.79
CA GLU A 407 -6.62 -35.22 -0.65
C GLU A 407 -5.60 -35.40 0.48
N LYS A 408 -4.68 -34.42 0.65
CA LYS A 408 -3.66 -34.45 1.71
C LYS A 408 -4.16 -33.97 3.09
N THR A 409 -5.33 -33.36 3.18
CA THR A 409 -5.93 -32.95 4.46
C THR A 409 -6.83 -34.06 5.03
N VAL A 410 -7.33 -34.96 4.17
CA VAL A 410 -8.21 -36.08 4.54
C VAL A 410 -7.41 -37.36 4.81
N ALA A 411 -6.17 -37.47 4.32
CA ALA A 411 -5.24 -38.58 4.59
C ALA A 411 -4.39 -38.32 5.84
#